data_3d1b1431031881c493bc5fc4bf3efddb
#
_entry.id   3d1b1431031881c493bc5fc4bf3efddb
#
_cell.length_a   1.000
_cell.length_b   1.000
_cell.length_c   1.000
_cell.angle_alpha   90.00
_cell.angle_beta   90.00
_cell.angle_gamma   90.00
#
_symmetry.space_group_name_H-M   'P 1'
#
loop_
_entity.id
_entity.type
_entity.pdbx_description
1 polymer ?
#
loop_
_entity_poly.entity_id
_entity_poly.type
_entity_poly.pdbx_seq_one_letter_code
_entity_poly.pdbx_strand_id
1 'polypeptide(L)'
;MVSYEDKELRLLVETVDRADKKYATKMTPKTKQIIKVVENFISDNDLICYGGIAINNILPKKAQFYKPTEFPDYDFFSPDALNHAKKLADIYSKKGFDNIEAKSGFHLGTYKVYVNFYNIADITQIEPEFYKNIKKKAIKKNNIYYSPPDFLRMSMYLELSRPKGDTTRWEKVLPRLKLLNKYYPIKSGKCFGKTEKLGVLQSNIYETVKILLSTDKVVFFGGFADILYS
;
A
#
# COMPACT_ATOMS: atom_id res chain seq x y z
N MET A 1 -16.15 -41.85 10.85
CA MET A 1 -16.83 -41.47 9.57
C MET A 1 -16.57 -40.01 9.29
N VAL A 2 -15.88 -39.70 8.21
CA VAL A 2 -15.75 -38.32 7.75
C VAL A 2 -17.10 -37.88 7.21
N SER A 3 -17.69 -36.80 7.69
CA SER A 3 -19.02 -36.36 7.25
C SER A 3 -19.02 -36.05 5.74
N TYR A 4 -20.17 -36.12 5.10
CA TYR A 4 -20.30 -35.81 3.67
C TYR A 4 -19.87 -34.37 3.38
N GLU A 5 -20.19 -33.44 4.27
CA GLU A 5 -19.78 -32.04 4.22
C GLU A 5 -18.26 -31.87 4.27
N ASP A 6 -17.53 -32.69 5.05
CA ASP A 6 -16.08 -32.64 5.08
C ASP A 6 -15.43 -33.08 3.75
N LYS A 7 -16.06 -34.02 3.02
CA LYS A 7 -15.56 -34.43 1.70
C LYS A 7 -15.76 -33.39 0.64
N GLU A 8 -16.91 -32.75 0.62
CA GLU A 8 -17.19 -31.64 -0.35
C GLU A 8 -16.29 -30.46 -0.11
N LEU A 9 -16.11 -30.06 1.15
CA LEU A 9 -15.21 -28.96 1.50
C LEU A 9 -13.76 -29.25 1.08
N ARG A 10 -13.27 -30.47 1.32
CA ARG A 10 -11.92 -30.88 0.88
C ARG A 10 -11.79 -30.83 -0.65
N LEU A 11 -12.78 -31.36 -1.37
CA LEU A 11 -12.78 -31.33 -2.82
C LEU A 11 -12.79 -29.89 -3.36
N LEU A 12 -13.55 -29.01 -2.72
CA LEU A 12 -13.60 -27.58 -3.04
C LEU A 12 -12.23 -26.94 -2.83
N VAL A 13 -11.61 -27.11 -1.66
CA VAL A 13 -10.29 -26.57 -1.33
C VAL A 13 -9.23 -27.09 -2.32
N GLU A 14 -9.18 -28.41 -2.59
CA GLU A 14 -8.25 -28.97 -3.57
C GLU A 14 -8.49 -28.46 -5.00
N THR A 15 -9.74 -28.15 -5.33
CA THR A 15 -10.10 -27.61 -6.64
C THR A 15 -9.66 -26.16 -6.75
N VAL A 16 -9.83 -25.35 -5.70
CA VAL A 16 -9.33 -23.98 -5.61
C VAL A 16 -7.81 -23.99 -5.72
N ASP A 17 -7.10 -24.80 -4.95
CA ASP A 17 -5.64 -24.92 -5.01
C ASP A 17 -5.11 -25.33 -6.39
N ARG A 18 -5.82 -26.21 -7.07
CA ARG A 18 -5.50 -26.63 -8.45
C ARG A 18 -5.75 -25.48 -9.44
N ALA A 19 -6.85 -24.75 -9.27
CA ALA A 19 -7.17 -23.59 -10.07
C ALA A 19 -6.12 -22.49 -9.88
N ASP A 20 -5.77 -22.16 -8.64
CA ASP A 20 -4.76 -21.16 -8.33
C ASP A 20 -3.39 -21.50 -8.92
N LYS A 21 -2.97 -22.78 -8.83
CA LYS A 21 -1.73 -23.25 -9.48
C LYS A 21 -1.81 -23.19 -11.01
N LYS A 22 -2.95 -23.51 -11.59
CA LYS A 22 -3.17 -23.49 -13.05
C LYS A 22 -3.25 -22.07 -13.61
N TYR A 23 -3.89 -21.18 -12.86
CA TYR A 23 -4.08 -19.78 -13.21
C TYR A 23 -3.06 -18.85 -12.56
N ALA A 24 -2.08 -19.41 -11.78
CA ALA A 24 -0.92 -18.65 -11.33
C ALA A 24 -0.31 -17.93 -12.53
N THR A 25 -0.37 -16.62 -12.49
CA THR A 25 -0.10 -15.77 -13.66
C THR A 25 1.37 -15.89 -14.05
N LYS A 26 1.64 -16.66 -15.09
CA LYS A 26 2.96 -16.75 -15.68
C LYS A 26 3.21 -15.54 -16.57
N MET A 27 4.43 -15.02 -16.54
CA MET A 27 4.86 -13.96 -17.45
C MET A 27 4.91 -14.48 -18.90
N THR A 28 3.83 -14.24 -19.63
CA THR A 28 3.69 -14.51 -21.06
C THR A 28 3.90 -13.21 -21.86
N PRO A 29 4.10 -13.27 -23.17
CA PRO A 29 4.13 -12.08 -24.02
C PRO A 29 2.86 -11.21 -23.86
N LYS A 30 1.69 -11.83 -23.72
CA LYS A 30 0.40 -11.12 -23.51
C LYS A 30 0.36 -10.41 -22.15
N THR A 31 0.81 -11.06 -21.07
CA THR A 31 0.85 -10.44 -19.74
C THR A 31 1.88 -9.31 -19.68
N LYS A 32 3.01 -9.41 -20.39
CA LYS A 32 3.99 -8.32 -20.52
C LYS A 32 3.39 -7.09 -21.21
N GLN A 33 2.55 -7.29 -22.22
CA GLN A 33 1.84 -6.18 -22.87
C GLN A 33 0.85 -5.51 -21.91
N ILE A 34 0.11 -6.29 -21.10
CA ILE A 34 -0.80 -5.75 -20.08
C ILE A 34 -0.01 -4.88 -19.08
N ILE A 35 1.10 -5.36 -18.57
CA ILE A 35 1.96 -4.60 -17.65
C ILE A 35 2.45 -3.31 -18.29
N LYS A 36 2.93 -3.37 -19.53
CA LYS A 36 3.43 -2.18 -20.23
C LYS A 36 2.35 -1.10 -20.39
N VAL A 37 1.10 -1.50 -20.59
CA VAL A 37 -0.02 -0.55 -20.70
C VAL A 37 -0.24 0.18 -19.38
N VAL A 38 -0.31 -0.54 -18.25
CA VAL A 38 -0.52 0.12 -16.95
C VAL A 38 0.68 0.97 -16.53
N GLU A 39 1.91 0.52 -16.80
CA GLU A 39 3.12 1.31 -16.52
C GLU A 39 3.15 2.63 -17.32
N ASN A 40 2.85 2.57 -18.61
CA ASN A 40 2.73 3.77 -19.44
C ASN A 40 1.61 4.67 -18.91
N PHE A 41 0.45 4.12 -18.56
CA PHE A 41 -0.66 4.89 -18.01
C PHE A 41 -0.27 5.63 -16.72
N ILE A 42 0.42 4.95 -15.80
CA ILE A 42 0.93 5.54 -14.55
C ILE A 42 1.91 6.66 -14.85
N SER A 43 2.84 6.43 -15.77
CA SER A 43 3.84 7.42 -16.20
C SER A 43 3.21 8.63 -16.86
N ASP A 44 2.32 8.42 -17.85
CA ASP A 44 1.70 9.48 -18.66
C ASP A 44 0.75 10.38 -17.86
N ASN A 45 0.16 9.85 -16.79
CA ASN A 45 -0.68 10.62 -15.88
C ASN A 45 0.03 11.03 -14.58
N ASP A 46 1.37 10.85 -14.52
CA ASP A 46 2.21 11.24 -13.36
C ASP A 46 1.75 10.64 -12.03
N LEU A 47 1.14 9.44 -12.03
CA LEU A 47 0.56 8.80 -10.86
C LEU A 47 1.63 8.22 -9.93
N ILE A 48 1.27 8.04 -8.65
CA ILE A 48 2.21 7.64 -7.60
C ILE A 48 1.91 6.23 -7.14
N CYS A 49 2.80 5.27 -7.42
CA CYS A 49 2.70 3.92 -6.89
C CYS A 49 2.92 3.86 -5.38
N TYR A 50 2.17 3.00 -4.71
CA TYR A 50 2.35 2.66 -3.30
C TYR A 50 2.35 1.13 -3.11
N GLY A 51 2.24 0.64 -1.88
CA GLY A 51 2.16 -0.79 -1.60
C GLY A 51 3.39 -1.61 -1.97
N GLY A 52 3.18 -2.87 -2.30
CA GLY A 52 4.25 -3.83 -2.55
C GLY A 52 5.12 -3.48 -3.74
N ILE A 53 4.52 -3.04 -4.85
CA ILE A 53 5.26 -2.68 -6.07
C ILE A 53 6.16 -1.47 -5.84
N ALA A 54 5.71 -0.49 -5.06
CA ALA A 54 6.51 0.69 -4.75
C ALA A 54 7.72 0.30 -3.89
N ILE A 55 7.51 -0.47 -2.81
CA ILE A 55 8.61 -0.95 -1.96
C ILE A 55 9.63 -1.71 -2.78
N ASN A 56 9.17 -2.68 -3.59
CA ASN A 56 10.04 -3.51 -4.42
C ASN A 56 10.89 -2.65 -5.38
N ASN A 57 10.28 -1.68 -6.04
CA ASN A 57 10.93 -0.92 -7.09
C ASN A 57 11.90 0.14 -6.57
N ILE A 58 11.67 0.70 -5.38
CA ILE A 58 12.65 1.62 -4.78
C ILE A 58 13.87 0.87 -4.22
N LEU A 59 13.73 -0.38 -3.80
CA LEU A 59 14.83 -1.19 -3.30
C LEU A 59 15.90 -1.45 -4.40
N PRO A 60 17.18 -1.65 -4.00
CA PRO A 60 18.20 -2.10 -4.92
C PRO A 60 17.88 -3.51 -5.43
N LYS A 61 18.30 -3.84 -6.66
CA LYS A 61 17.97 -5.12 -7.34
C LYS A 61 18.17 -6.36 -6.48
N LYS A 62 19.26 -6.41 -5.70
CA LYS A 62 19.57 -7.53 -4.80
C LYS A 62 18.62 -7.70 -3.61
N ALA A 63 17.79 -6.72 -3.34
CA ALA A 63 16.84 -6.71 -2.22
C ALA A 63 15.38 -6.73 -2.69
N GLN A 64 15.15 -6.74 -3.99
CA GLN A 64 13.82 -6.88 -4.55
C GLN A 64 13.26 -8.27 -4.25
N PHE A 65 11.99 -8.34 -3.89
CA PHE A 65 11.34 -9.57 -3.43
C PHE A 65 10.35 -10.15 -4.44
N TYR A 66 9.92 -9.38 -5.44
CA TYR A 66 9.13 -9.93 -6.55
C TYR A 66 10.04 -10.64 -7.55
N LYS A 67 9.66 -11.83 -7.96
CA LYS A 67 10.36 -12.59 -8.98
C LYS A 67 10.01 -12.04 -10.37
N PRO A 68 10.93 -12.13 -11.35
CA PRO A 68 10.65 -11.71 -12.72
C PRO A 68 9.50 -12.47 -13.40
N THR A 69 9.12 -13.62 -12.82
CA THR A 69 8.03 -14.49 -13.30
C THR A 69 6.70 -14.17 -12.64
N GLU A 70 6.66 -13.33 -11.60
CA GLU A 70 5.44 -12.94 -10.91
C GLU A 70 4.77 -11.78 -11.64
N PHE A 71 3.46 -11.87 -11.74
CA PHE A 71 2.64 -10.79 -12.30
C PHE A 71 2.41 -9.74 -11.21
N PRO A 72 2.87 -8.49 -11.38
CA PRO A 72 2.71 -7.46 -10.37
C PRO A 72 1.28 -6.92 -10.35
N ASP A 73 0.82 -6.62 -9.14
CA ASP A 73 -0.40 -5.86 -8.88
C ASP A 73 0.02 -4.40 -8.63
N TYR A 74 -0.55 -3.47 -9.42
CA TYR A 74 -0.18 -2.06 -9.36
C TYR A 74 -1.11 -1.29 -8.45
N ASP A 75 -0.65 -1.00 -7.24
CA ASP A 75 -1.32 -0.06 -6.34
C ASP A 75 -0.83 1.36 -6.62
N PHE A 76 -1.74 2.30 -6.95
CA PHE A 76 -1.34 3.69 -7.13
C PHE A 76 -2.41 4.70 -6.70
N PHE A 77 -1.93 5.85 -6.23
CA PHE A 77 -2.77 6.97 -5.84
C PHE A 77 -3.14 7.85 -7.02
N SER A 78 -4.36 8.36 -6.95
CA SER A 78 -4.90 9.31 -7.92
C SER A 78 -5.76 10.36 -7.23
N PRO A 79 -5.69 11.64 -7.64
CA PRO A 79 -6.65 12.65 -7.23
C PRO A 79 -8.01 12.51 -7.94
N ASP A 80 -8.11 11.63 -8.95
CA ASP A 80 -9.31 11.37 -9.74
C ASP A 80 -9.40 9.88 -10.10
N ALA A 81 -9.48 9.04 -9.07
CA ALA A 81 -9.33 7.59 -9.21
C ALA A 81 -10.42 6.93 -10.06
N LEU A 82 -11.68 7.38 -9.94
CA LEU A 82 -12.79 6.83 -10.73
C LEU A 82 -12.58 7.04 -12.23
N ASN A 83 -12.25 8.25 -12.66
CA ASN A 83 -12.03 8.55 -14.06
C ASN A 83 -10.76 7.88 -14.58
N HIS A 84 -9.71 7.78 -13.77
CA HIS A 84 -8.52 7.03 -14.14
C HIS A 84 -8.78 5.53 -14.30
N ALA A 85 -9.63 4.94 -13.46
CA ALA A 85 -10.02 3.53 -13.61
C ALA A 85 -10.79 3.29 -14.92
N LYS A 86 -11.78 4.15 -15.23
CA LYS A 86 -12.52 4.10 -16.50
C LYS A 86 -11.57 4.26 -17.70
N LYS A 87 -10.74 5.30 -17.68
CA LYS A 87 -9.78 5.60 -18.75
C LYS A 87 -8.80 4.45 -19.00
N LEU A 88 -8.29 3.82 -17.93
CA LEU A 88 -7.40 2.67 -18.05
C LEU A 88 -8.12 1.46 -18.67
N ALA A 89 -9.35 1.18 -18.24
CA ALA A 89 -10.19 0.13 -18.83
C ALA A 89 -10.45 0.38 -20.32
N ASP A 90 -10.78 1.62 -20.69
CA ASP A 90 -11.00 2.01 -22.11
C ASP A 90 -9.74 1.82 -22.96
N ILE A 91 -8.56 2.11 -22.41
CA ILE A 91 -7.28 1.89 -23.10
C ILE A 91 -7.07 0.40 -23.38
N TYR A 92 -7.35 -0.48 -22.42
CA TYR A 92 -7.27 -1.92 -22.62
C TYR A 92 -8.26 -2.40 -23.67
N SER A 93 -9.51 -1.92 -23.62
CA SER A 93 -10.55 -2.25 -24.61
C SER A 93 -10.13 -1.85 -26.03
N LYS A 94 -9.65 -0.61 -26.20
CA LYS A 94 -9.15 -0.11 -27.50
C LYS A 94 -7.95 -0.89 -28.04
N LYS A 95 -7.18 -1.54 -27.16
CA LYS A 95 -6.05 -2.40 -27.54
C LYS A 95 -6.46 -3.85 -27.84
N GLY A 96 -7.77 -4.17 -27.80
CA GLY A 96 -8.28 -5.50 -28.11
C GLY A 96 -8.07 -6.55 -27.03
N PHE A 97 -7.95 -6.14 -25.75
CA PHE A 97 -7.97 -7.09 -24.64
C PHE A 97 -9.42 -7.48 -24.31
N ASP A 98 -9.60 -8.69 -23.81
CA ASP A 98 -10.90 -9.25 -23.44
C ASP A 98 -11.14 -9.17 -21.92
N ASN A 99 -12.40 -9.34 -21.51
CA ASN A 99 -12.83 -9.43 -20.10
C ASN A 99 -12.27 -8.30 -19.25
N ILE A 100 -12.56 -7.07 -19.65
CA ILE A 100 -12.11 -5.87 -18.96
C ILE A 100 -13.21 -5.41 -18.02
N GLU A 101 -12.84 -5.19 -16.75
CA GLU A 101 -13.73 -4.65 -15.74
C GLU A 101 -13.06 -3.48 -15.01
N ALA A 102 -13.82 -2.41 -14.79
CA ALA A 102 -13.48 -1.39 -13.80
C ALA A 102 -14.60 -1.34 -12.76
N LYS A 103 -14.28 -1.62 -11.51
CA LYS A 103 -15.26 -1.69 -10.42
C LYS A 103 -14.74 -1.12 -9.11
N SER A 104 -15.65 -0.76 -8.19
CA SER A 104 -15.25 -0.35 -6.84
C SER A 104 -14.53 -1.49 -6.12
N GLY A 105 -13.47 -1.15 -5.38
CA GLY A 105 -12.81 -2.05 -4.45
C GLY A 105 -13.56 -2.14 -3.13
N PHE A 106 -13.05 -2.95 -2.21
CA PHE A 106 -13.62 -3.11 -0.87
C PHE A 106 -13.48 -1.82 -0.04
N HIS A 107 -12.38 -1.09 -0.20
CA HIS A 107 -12.15 0.17 0.51
C HIS A 107 -12.78 1.34 -0.23
N LEU A 108 -13.44 2.22 0.51
CA LEU A 108 -14.03 3.44 -0.05
C LEU A 108 -12.97 4.25 -0.83
N GLY A 109 -13.32 4.68 -2.03
CA GLY A 109 -12.43 5.45 -2.89
C GLY A 109 -11.36 4.62 -3.61
N THR A 110 -11.38 3.30 -3.50
CA THR A 110 -10.51 2.41 -4.27
C THR A 110 -11.28 1.80 -5.44
N TYR A 111 -10.70 1.86 -6.62
CA TYR A 111 -11.23 1.27 -7.85
C TYR A 111 -10.24 0.26 -8.41
N LYS A 112 -10.76 -0.89 -8.82
CA LYS A 112 -9.98 -2.00 -9.37
C LYS A 112 -10.19 -2.12 -10.86
N VAL A 113 -9.12 -2.36 -11.59
CA VAL A 113 -9.17 -2.65 -13.02
C VAL A 113 -8.68 -4.07 -13.26
N TYR A 114 -9.53 -4.86 -13.93
CA TYR A 114 -9.25 -6.24 -14.30
C TYR A 114 -9.11 -6.36 -15.80
N VAL A 115 -8.22 -7.22 -16.25
CA VAL A 115 -8.03 -7.62 -17.64
C VAL A 115 -7.85 -9.12 -17.71
N ASN A 116 -8.66 -9.82 -18.49
CA ASN A 116 -8.67 -11.29 -18.52
C ASN A 116 -8.79 -11.92 -17.13
N PHE A 117 -9.63 -11.36 -16.27
CA PHE A 117 -9.85 -11.74 -14.87
C PHE A 117 -8.68 -11.49 -13.91
N TYR A 118 -7.55 -10.96 -14.39
CA TYR A 118 -6.43 -10.56 -13.52
C TYR A 118 -6.63 -9.16 -12.97
N ASN A 119 -6.46 -8.98 -11.68
CA ASN A 119 -6.38 -7.65 -11.07
C ASN A 119 -5.07 -6.98 -11.53
N ILE A 120 -5.20 -5.89 -12.28
CA ILE A 120 -4.06 -5.19 -12.86
C ILE A 120 -3.70 -3.96 -12.03
N ALA A 121 -4.73 -3.29 -11.52
CA ALA A 121 -4.54 -2.04 -10.80
C ALA A 121 -5.57 -1.85 -9.70
N ASP A 122 -5.09 -1.38 -8.56
CA ASP A 122 -5.86 -0.81 -7.46
C ASP A 122 -5.59 0.69 -7.40
N ILE A 123 -6.58 1.49 -7.78
CA ILE A 123 -6.47 2.94 -7.90
C ILE A 123 -7.17 3.58 -6.71
N THR A 124 -6.41 4.20 -5.82
CA THR A 124 -6.95 4.79 -4.59
C THR A 124 -7.04 6.30 -4.69
N GLN A 125 -8.25 6.82 -4.46
CA GLN A 125 -8.53 8.24 -4.39
C GLN A 125 -7.87 8.86 -3.17
N ILE A 126 -7.13 9.95 -3.38
CA ILE A 126 -6.65 10.81 -2.29
C ILE A 126 -6.86 12.28 -2.62
N GLU A 127 -6.92 13.09 -1.58
CA GLU A 127 -7.09 14.53 -1.72
C GLU A 127 -5.96 15.16 -2.55
N PRO A 128 -6.28 16.10 -3.47
CA PRO A 128 -5.30 16.69 -4.39
C PRO A 128 -4.11 17.36 -3.68
N GLU A 129 -4.34 17.99 -2.54
CA GLU A 129 -3.26 18.63 -1.78
C GLU A 129 -2.34 17.59 -1.14
N PHE A 130 -2.91 16.52 -0.59
CA PHE A 130 -2.14 15.41 -0.04
C PHE A 130 -1.35 14.68 -1.12
N TYR A 131 -1.95 14.48 -2.30
CA TYR A 131 -1.28 13.96 -3.48
C TYR A 131 -0.04 14.77 -3.85
N LYS A 132 -0.18 16.12 -3.95
CA LYS A 132 0.94 17.03 -4.23
C LYS A 132 2.07 16.90 -3.20
N ASN A 133 1.71 16.75 -1.93
CA ASN A 133 2.69 16.64 -0.84
C ASN A 133 3.45 15.32 -0.88
N ILE A 134 2.79 14.21 -1.18
CA ILE A 134 3.46 12.91 -1.42
C ILE A 134 4.37 13.03 -2.64
N LYS A 135 3.88 13.62 -3.74
CA LYS A 135 4.62 13.73 -5.01
C LYS A 135 5.93 14.51 -4.87
N LYS A 136 5.95 15.57 -4.06
CA LYS A 136 7.17 16.36 -3.78
C LYS A 136 8.32 15.54 -3.21
N LYS A 137 7.99 14.46 -2.45
CA LYS A 137 8.96 13.58 -1.78
C LYS A 137 9.06 12.21 -2.44
N ALA A 138 8.29 11.96 -3.50
CA ALA A 138 8.26 10.69 -4.20
C ALA A 138 9.60 10.40 -4.90
N ILE A 139 9.95 9.12 -4.97
CA ILE A 139 11.12 8.66 -5.71
C ILE A 139 10.70 8.41 -7.15
N LYS A 140 11.30 9.10 -8.11
CA LYS A 140 11.08 8.86 -9.54
C LYS A 140 12.10 7.85 -10.07
N LYS A 141 11.61 6.75 -10.64
CA LYS A 141 12.44 5.71 -11.26
C LYS A 141 11.74 5.16 -12.49
N ASN A 142 12.42 5.08 -13.62
CA ASN A 142 11.85 4.66 -14.91
C ASN A 142 10.56 5.41 -15.28
N ASN A 143 10.56 6.73 -15.10
CA ASN A 143 9.43 7.64 -15.32
C ASN A 143 8.18 7.40 -14.44
N ILE A 144 8.21 6.48 -13.49
CA ILE A 144 7.13 6.24 -12.53
C ILE A 144 7.51 6.84 -11.18
N TYR A 145 6.53 7.46 -10.51
CA TYR A 145 6.68 7.95 -9.15
C TYR A 145 6.30 6.86 -8.14
N TYR A 146 7.11 6.72 -7.12
CA TYR A 146 6.90 5.78 -6.00
C TYR A 146 6.80 6.56 -4.71
N SER A 147 5.84 6.21 -3.88
CA SER A 147 5.66 6.85 -2.57
C SER A 147 6.95 6.86 -1.76
N PRO A 148 7.20 7.95 -0.99
CA PRO A 148 8.42 8.06 -0.21
C PRO A 148 8.53 6.96 0.84
N PRO A 149 9.77 6.52 1.18
CA PRO A 149 10.00 5.42 2.14
C PRO A 149 9.30 5.62 3.48
N ASP A 150 9.23 6.85 3.99
CA ASP A 150 8.59 7.13 5.28
C ASP A 150 7.07 6.95 5.22
N PHE A 151 6.45 7.30 4.10
CA PHE A 151 5.03 7.06 3.87
C PHE A 151 4.73 5.55 3.77
N LEU A 152 5.53 4.82 3.00
CA LEU A 152 5.40 3.36 2.89
C LEU A 152 5.61 2.66 4.23
N ARG A 153 6.57 3.12 5.03
CA ARG A 153 6.84 2.63 6.39
C ARG A 153 5.65 2.86 7.31
N MET A 154 5.11 4.08 7.32
CA MET A 154 3.93 4.43 8.10
C MET A 154 2.75 3.51 7.77
N SER A 155 2.48 3.29 6.49
CA SER A 155 1.39 2.42 6.04
C SER A 155 1.56 0.97 6.52
N MET A 156 2.80 0.45 6.50
CA MET A 156 3.10 -0.89 7.03
C MET A 156 2.95 -0.97 8.55
N TYR A 157 3.38 0.06 9.29
CA TYR A 157 3.16 0.09 10.75
C TYR A 157 1.67 0.15 11.09
N LEU A 158 0.88 0.95 10.35
CA LEU A 158 -0.57 0.99 10.53
C LEU A 158 -1.22 -0.38 10.28
N GLU A 159 -0.76 -1.13 9.29
CA GLU A 159 -1.26 -2.48 9.03
C GLU A 159 -0.90 -3.45 10.17
N LEU A 160 0.35 -3.41 10.65
CA LEU A 160 0.83 -4.26 11.74
C LEU A 160 0.24 -3.88 13.11
N SER A 161 -0.32 -2.69 13.28
CA SER A 161 -0.94 -2.23 14.53
C SER A 161 -2.43 -2.56 14.66
N ARG A 162 -3.02 -3.25 13.70
CA ARG A 162 -4.47 -3.56 13.67
C ARG A 162 -4.73 -5.04 13.95
N PRO A 163 -4.77 -5.48 15.23
CA PRO A 163 -4.95 -6.90 15.59
C PRO A 163 -6.32 -7.47 15.19
N LYS A 164 -7.32 -6.61 14.96
CA LYS A 164 -8.64 -6.99 14.44
C LYS A 164 -8.74 -6.88 12.91
N GLY A 165 -7.64 -6.52 12.23
CA GLY A 165 -7.54 -6.51 10.78
C GLY A 165 -7.15 -7.88 10.24
N ASP A 166 -6.79 -7.93 8.95
CA ASP A 166 -6.29 -9.16 8.31
C ASP A 166 -4.83 -9.45 8.76
N THR A 167 -4.72 -10.23 9.83
CA THR A 167 -3.41 -10.62 10.39
C THR A 167 -2.64 -11.59 9.51
N THR A 168 -3.30 -12.27 8.54
CA THR A 168 -2.64 -13.20 7.61
C THR A 168 -1.61 -12.50 6.73
N ARG A 169 -1.76 -11.18 6.55
CA ARG A 169 -0.82 -10.35 5.79
C ARG A 169 0.44 -9.98 6.56
N TRP A 170 0.47 -10.12 7.88
CA TRP A 170 1.61 -9.68 8.70
C TRP A 170 2.91 -10.41 8.36
N GLU A 171 2.83 -11.70 8.03
CA GLU A 171 4.00 -12.47 7.56
C GLU A 171 4.62 -11.88 6.28
N LYS A 172 3.81 -11.26 5.44
CA LYS A 172 4.22 -10.60 4.20
C LYS A 172 4.72 -9.17 4.45
N VAL A 173 4.09 -8.44 5.38
CA VAL A 173 4.37 -7.02 5.65
C VAL A 173 5.66 -6.85 6.45
N LEU A 174 5.88 -7.64 7.50
CA LEU A 174 7.04 -7.51 8.38
C LEU A 174 8.40 -7.68 7.65
N PRO A 175 8.61 -8.67 6.79
CA PRO A 175 9.85 -8.77 6.00
C PRO A 175 10.08 -7.56 5.09
N ARG A 176 9.02 -7.01 4.46
CA ARG A 176 9.10 -5.82 3.61
C ARG A 176 9.49 -4.59 4.41
N LEU A 177 8.93 -4.43 5.61
CA LEU A 177 9.29 -3.36 6.55
C LEU A 177 10.75 -3.45 6.97
N LYS A 178 11.25 -4.65 7.30
CA LYS A 178 12.66 -4.89 7.62
C LYS A 178 13.58 -4.51 6.46
N LEU A 179 13.22 -4.87 5.22
CA LEU A 179 13.97 -4.48 4.03
C LEU A 179 13.98 -2.97 3.85
N LEU A 180 12.82 -2.32 3.97
CA LEU A 180 12.70 -0.88 3.83
C LEU A 180 13.56 -0.15 4.89
N ASN A 181 13.51 -0.57 6.15
CA ASN A 181 14.31 0.01 7.22
C ASN A 181 15.83 -0.19 7.00
N LYS A 182 16.23 -1.32 6.44
CA LYS A 182 17.63 -1.59 6.12
C LYS A 182 18.19 -0.65 5.04
N TYR A 183 17.44 -0.43 3.96
CA TYR A 183 17.93 0.32 2.80
C TYR A 183 17.55 1.81 2.83
N TYR A 184 16.54 2.15 3.59
CA TYR A 184 16.08 3.52 3.86
C TYR A 184 15.95 3.72 5.37
N PRO A 185 17.07 3.72 6.12
CA PRO A 185 17.01 3.90 7.57
C PRO A 185 16.36 5.24 7.92
N ILE A 186 15.62 5.25 9.02
CA ILE A 186 15.13 6.50 9.58
C ILE A 186 16.37 7.29 9.95
N LYS A 187 16.57 8.43 9.31
CA LYS A 187 17.57 9.38 9.77
C LYS A 187 17.07 9.90 11.11
N SER A 188 17.69 9.48 12.19
CA SER A 188 17.53 10.15 13.46
C SER A 188 17.98 11.59 13.22
N GLY A 189 17.04 12.46 12.94
CA GLY A 189 17.29 13.88 13.11
C GLY A 189 17.81 13.99 14.54
N LYS A 190 18.85 14.81 14.79
CA LYS A 190 19.05 15.29 16.13
C LYS A 190 17.68 15.73 16.57
N CYS A 191 17.02 14.98 17.46
CA CYS A 191 15.93 15.56 18.22
C CYS A 191 16.53 16.88 18.70
N PHE A 192 16.14 17.96 18.10
CA PHE A 192 16.44 19.24 18.68
C PHE A 192 15.65 19.24 19.97
N GLY A 193 16.26 18.69 21.00
CA GLY A 193 15.98 19.01 22.37
C GLY A 193 16.32 20.47 22.62
N LYS A 194 15.80 21.35 21.76
CA LYS A 194 15.37 22.62 22.20
C LYS A 194 14.18 22.31 23.09
N THR A 195 14.43 22.14 24.36
CA THR A 195 13.52 22.61 25.37
C THR A 195 13.29 24.09 25.05
N GLU A 196 12.47 24.36 24.03
CA GLU A 196 11.85 25.67 23.93
C GLU A 196 11.14 25.79 25.25
N LYS A 197 11.58 26.72 26.08
CA LYS A 197 10.86 27.06 27.30
C LYS A 197 9.48 27.35 26.85
N LEU A 198 8.54 26.44 27.14
CA LEU A 198 7.13 26.61 26.83
C LEU A 198 6.73 27.99 27.34
N GLY A 199 6.21 28.84 26.49
CA GLY A 199 5.67 30.13 26.91
C GLY A 199 4.55 29.89 27.94
N VAL A 200 4.25 30.86 28.78
CA VAL A 200 3.23 30.74 29.85
C VAL A 200 1.91 30.16 29.33
N LEU A 201 1.47 30.57 28.14
CA LEU A 201 0.27 30.05 27.50
C LEU A 201 0.38 28.56 27.13
N GLN A 202 1.53 28.14 26.62
CA GLN A 202 1.78 26.74 26.24
C GLN A 202 1.90 25.85 27.48
N SER A 203 2.50 26.36 28.57
CA SER A 203 2.55 25.66 29.85
C SER A 203 1.16 25.45 30.43
N ASN A 204 0.30 26.45 30.36
CA ASN A 204 -1.07 26.35 30.86
C ASN A 204 -1.90 25.33 30.04
N ILE A 205 -1.74 25.32 28.71
CA ILE A 205 -2.38 24.33 27.82
C ILE A 205 -1.88 22.93 28.16
N TYR A 206 -0.56 22.76 28.35
CA TYR A 206 0.04 21.48 28.70
C TYR A 206 -0.50 20.93 30.03
N GLU A 207 -0.54 21.75 31.09
CA GLU A 207 -1.08 21.33 32.39
C GLU A 207 -2.58 21.02 32.31
N THR A 208 -3.35 21.81 31.55
CA THR A 208 -4.78 21.53 31.32
C THR A 208 -5.00 20.19 30.64
N VAL A 209 -4.22 19.91 29.58
CA VAL A 209 -4.27 18.62 28.87
C VAL A 209 -3.86 17.48 29.79
N LYS A 210 -2.81 17.65 30.59
CA LYS A 210 -2.34 16.65 31.55
C LYS A 210 -3.39 16.32 32.61
N ILE A 211 -4.07 17.33 33.14
CA ILE A 211 -5.19 17.13 34.10
C ILE A 211 -6.32 16.36 33.44
N LEU A 212 -6.76 16.77 32.24
CA LEU A 212 -7.81 16.09 31.50
C LEU A 212 -7.47 14.62 31.25
N LEU A 213 -6.25 14.35 30.83
CA LEU A 213 -5.77 13.00 30.53
C LEU A 213 -5.59 12.12 31.79
N SER A 214 -5.39 12.72 32.97
CA SER A 214 -5.34 11.99 34.24
C SER A 214 -6.71 11.63 34.81
N THR A 215 -7.78 12.29 34.35
CA THR A 215 -9.16 12.06 34.85
C THR A 215 -9.92 11.05 33.97
N ASP A 216 -9.50 10.85 32.71
CA ASP A 216 -10.14 9.94 31.76
C ASP A 216 -9.33 8.67 31.53
N LYS A 217 -10.02 7.59 31.12
CA LYS A 217 -9.36 6.33 30.72
C LYS A 217 -8.78 6.48 29.32
N VAL A 218 -7.65 7.13 29.20
CA VAL A 218 -6.96 7.40 27.94
C VAL A 218 -5.64 6.66 27.87
N VAL A 219 -5.23 6.32 26.63
CA VAL A 219 -3.94 5.70 26.36
C VAL A 219 -3.10 6.65 25.53
N PHE A 220 -1.94 7.01 26.04
CA PHE A 220 -0.99 7.83 25.31
C PHE A 220 -0.24 7.03 24.28
N PHE A 221 0.10 7.66 23.16
CA PHE A 221 0.92 7.08 22.12
C PHE A 221 1.85 8.14 21.50
N GLY A 222 2.90 7.67 20.82
CA GLY A 222 3.89 8.54 20.18
C GLY A 222 4.85 9.22 21.18
N GLY A 223 5.47 10.30 20.75
CA GLY A 223 6.51 10.98 21.52
C GLY A 223 6.09 11.48 22.92
N PHE A 224 4.81 11.73 23.15
CA PHE A 224 4.30 12.11 24.46
C PHE A 224 4.29 10.93 25.44
N ALA A 225 4.01 9.73 24.98
CA ALA A 225 4.14 8.53 25.78
C ALA A 225 5.60 8.28 26.18
N ASP A 226 6.53 8.47 25.25
CA ASP A 226 7.97 8.31 25.51
C ASP A 226 8.46 9.27 26.62
N ILE A 227 7.97 10.51 26.65
CA ILE A 227 8.31 11.50 27.67
C ILE A 227 7.76 11.12 29.06
N LEU A 228 6.58 10.49 29.11
CA LEU A 228 5.93 10.13 30.37
C LEU A 228 6.47 8.84 30.99
N TYR A 229 7.00 7.93 30.17
CA TYR A 229 7.46 6.60 30.60
C TYR A 229 8.98 6.45 30.60
N SER A 230 9.74 7.46 30.19
CA SER A 230 11.20 7.54 30.28
C SER A 230 11.65 8.16 31.60
#